data_91e30ddb1994481f669dc9e95ea7feef
#
_entry.id   91e30ddb1994481f669dc9e95ea7feef
#
_cell.length_a   1.000
_cell.length_b   1.000
_cell.length_c   1.000
_cell.angle_alpha   90.00
_cell.angle_beta   90.00
_cell.angle_gamma   90.00
#
_symmetry.space_group_name_H-M   'P 1'
#
loop_
_entity.id
_entity.type
_entity.pdbx_description
1 polymer ?
#
loop_
_entity_poly.entity_id
_entity_poly.type
_entity_poly.pdbx_seq_one_letter_code
_entity_poly.pdbx_strand_id
1 'polypeptide(L)'
;MERLETLIQELYQEGTREKNMEVLSHIRKLAKEQKQFIIPVGDVEGEKVYRRLSLDDGQDVFVAFTTQAQVDLGQDTETLNQSVMDVLNMVHDTQGVSGVVLNPWKDSYFLPKVLIEMILDNKNLESEIKVVKGDITTFDGDCIVNAANESLLGGGGVDGAIHRAAGPMLLEECKLLNGCHTGQAKITKGYDLKVKYVIHTVGPMYSAKHEDEHMLRDCYWNSLSLARKYDIHTIAFPCISCGVYGYPVEKAVPLALKTIADWLDANSDYTMKISLYCFDEETTKEYQKYTTYQGESVSYT
;
A
#
# COMPACT_ATOMS: atom_id res chain seq x y z
N MET A 1 18.57 1.94 -14.92
CA MET A 1 18.70 0.49 -15.12
C MET A 1 19.62 -0.17 -14.10
N GLU A 2 20.82 0.32 -13.84
CA GLU A 2 21.72 -0.24 -12.82
C GLU A 2 21.07 -0.49 -11.45
N ARG A 3 20.23 0.45 -10.97
CA ARG A 3 19.50 0.24 -9.70
C ARG A 3 18.52 -0.93 -9.78
N LEU A 4 17.87 -1.18 -10.93
CA LEU A 4 16.99 -2.33 -11.10
C LEU A 4 17.78 -3.64 -10.98
N GLU A 5 18.96 -3.74 -11.61
CA GLU A 5 19.82 -4.90 -11.51
C GLU A 5 20.26 -5.13 -10.06
N THR A 6 20.65 -4.07 -9.35
CA THR A 6 20.99 -4.17 -7.91
C THR A 6 19.83 -4.68 -7.08
N LEU A 7 18.61 -4.17 -7.28
CA LEU A 7 17.42 -4.62 -6.56
C LEU A 7 17.08 -6.09 -6.83
N ILE A 8 17.25 -6.54 -8.07
CA ILE A 8 17.06 -7.95 -8.42
C ILE A 8 18.11 -8.83 -7.70
N GLN A 9 19.38 -8.40 -7.63
CA GLN A 9 20.42 -9.12 -6.90
C GLN A 9 20.15 -9.15 -5.39
N GLU A 10 19.71 -8.03 -4.80
CA GLU A 10 19.30 -7.96 -3.40
C GLU A 10 18.11 -8.91 -3.15
N LEU A 11 17.12 -8.98 -4.06
CA LEU A 11 16.00 -9.91 -3.96
C LEU A 11 16.46 -11.37 -3.95
N TYR A 12 17.44 -11.75 -4.77
CA TYR A 12 18.01 -13.10 -4.74
C TYR A 12 18.69 -13.45 -3.42
N GLN A 13 19.30 -12.47 -2.76
CA GLN A 13 19.97 -12.66 -1.47
C GLN A 13 18.98 -12.73 -0.30
N GLU A 14 17.97 -11.87 -0.29
CA GLU A 14 17.04 -11.72 0.83
C GLU A 14 15.80 -12.60 0.70
N GLY A 15 15.29 -12.81 -0.52
CA GLY A 15 14.11 -13.63 -0.83
C GLY A 15 12.80 -13.12 -0.21
N THR A 16 12.75 -11.85 0.21
CA THR A 16 11.61 -11.29 0.91
C THR A 16 10.57 -10.71 -0.04
N ARG A 17 9.31 -10.72 0.41
CA ARG A 17 8.21 -10.04 -0.30
C ARG A 17 8.47 -8.54 -0.42
N GLU A 18 8.95 -7.90 0.65
CA GLU A 18 9.27 -6.47 0.67
C GLU A 18 10.27 -6.13 -0.43
N LYS A 19 11.32 -6.92 -0.58
CA LYS A 19 12.31 -6.70 -1.64
C LYS A 19 11.70 -6.88 -3.04
N ASN A 20 10.80 -7.86 -3.22
CA ASN A 20 10.10 -8.02 -4.50
C ASN A 20 9.21 -6.78 -4.79
N MET A 21 8.53 -6.22 -3.79
CA MET A 21 7.74 -5.00 -3.97
C MET A 21 8.61 -3.78 -4.33
N GLU A 22 9.83 -3.68 -3.78
CA GLU A 22 10.79 -2.64 -4.20
C GLU A 22 11.17 -2.77 -5.68
N VAL A 23 11.40 -4.01 -6.17
CA VAL A 23 11.66 -4.27 -7.61
C VAL A 23 10.49 -3.80 -8.45
N LEU A 24 9.25 -4.18 -8.10
CA LEU A 24 8.04 -3.81 -8.84
C LEU A 24 7.82 -2.29 -8.85
N SER A 25 7.98 -1.63 -7.70
CA SER A 25 7.89 -0.16 -7.59
C SER A 25 8.93 0.53 -8.46
N HIS A 26 10.15 -0.01 -8.50
CA HIS A 26 11.20 0.55 -9.36
C HIS A 26 10.90 0.36 -10.85
N ILE A 27 10.38 -0.80 -11.27
CA ILE A 27 9.93 -1.03 -12.66
C ILE A 27 8.82 -0.02 -13.03
N ARG A 28 7.84 0.20 -12.14
CA ARG A 28 6.80 1.22 -12.33
C ARG A 28 7.38 2.62 -12.50
N LYS A 29 8.36 2.99 -11.67
CA LYS A 29 9.06 4.27 -11.77
C LYS A 29 9.74 4.41 -13.14
N LEU A 30 10.46 3.38 -13.59
CA LEU A 30 11.10 3.37 -14.91
C LEU A 30 10.08 3.52 -16.05
N ALA A 31 8.91 2.89 -15.94
CA ALA A 31 7.82 3.03 -16.90
C ALA A 31 7.29 4.48 -16.97
N LYS A 32 7.05 5.12 -15.81
CA LYS A 32 6.61 6.52 -15.71
C LYS A 32 7.67 7.51 -16.24
N GLU A 33 8.96 7.22 -16.03
CA GLU A 33 10.08 8.03 -16.52
C GLU A 33 10.43 7.77 -17.99
N GLN A 34 9.63 6.95 -18.70
CA GLN A 34 9.84 6.57 -20.11
C GLN A 34 11.23 5.96 -20.36
N LYS A 35 11.80 5.26 -19.37
CA LYS A 35 13.05 4.49 -19.56
C LYS A 35 12.79 3.33 -20.53
N GLN A 36 13.87 2.80 -21.09
CA GLN A 36 13.79 1.80 -22.15
C GLN A 36 14.39 0.48 -21.72
N PHE A 37 13.75 -0.62 -22.08
CA PHE A 37 14.34 -1.95 -22.14
C PHE A 37 14.89 -2.21 -23.54
N ILE A 38 15.83 -3.14 -23.64
CA ILE A 38 16.36 -3.65 -24.90
C ILE A 38 15.66 -4.98 -25.18
N ILE A 39 14.96 -5.07 -26.30
CA ILE A 39 14.14 -6.24 -26.64
C ILE A 39 14.74 -6.97 -27.83
N PRO A 40 14.99 -8.29 -27.75
CA PRO A 40 15.46 -9.07 -28.86
C PRO A 40 14.36 -9.27 -29.89
N VAL A 41 14.69 -9.09 -31.17
CA VAL A 41 13.76 -9.24 -32.28
C VAL A 41 14.24 -10.30 -33.27
N GLY A 42 13.30 -10.87 -33.98
CA GLY A 42 13.51 -11.70 -35.16
C GLY A 42 12.89 -11.04 -36.39
N ASP A 43 13.17 -11.55 -37.56
CA ASP A 43 12.56 -11.15 -38.81
C ASP A 43 11.65 -12.30 -39.30
N VAL A 44 10.39 -11.99 -39.53
CA VAL A 44 9.43 -12.91 -40.10
C VAL A 44 8.77 -12.22 -41.27
N GLU A 45 9.05 -12.70 -42.47
CA GLU A 45 8.51 -12.16 -43.73
C GLU A 45 8.78 -10.64 -43.95
N GLY A 46 9.90 -10.13 -43.41
CA GLY A 46 10.29 -8.71 -43.51
C GLY A 46 9.72 -7.84 -42.40
N GLU A 47 8.97 -8.41 -41.45
CA GLU A 47 8.48 -7.71 -40.26
C GLU A 47 9.28 -8.07 -39.04
N LYS A 48 9.61 -7.07 -38.22
CA LYS A 48 10.28 -7.28 -36.93
C LYS A 48 9.28 -7.79 -35.89
N VAL A 49 9.56 -8.98 -35.34
CA VAL A 49 8.75 -9.60 -34.30
C VAL A 49 9.56 -9.78 -33.01
N TYR A 50 8.93 -9.55 -31.89
CA TYR A 50 9.56 -9.75 -30.59
C TYR A 50 9.79 -11.23 -30.32
N ARG A 51 11.01 -11.58 -29.89
CA ARG A 51 11.35 -12.97 -29.56
C ARG A 51 10.70 -13.41 -28.27
N ARG A 52 10.24 -14.67 -28.29
CA ARG A 52 9.70 -15.36 -27.13
C ARG A 52 10.61 -16.51 -26.73
N LEU A 53 10.58 -16.85 -25.44
CA LEU A 53 11.13 -18.10 -24.93
C LEU A 53 9.98 -18.96 -24.44
N SER A 54 10.04 -20.27 -24.69
CA SER A 54 9.13 -21.24 -24.08
C SER A 54 9.78 -21.75 -22.80
N LEU A 55 9.07 -21.68 -21.70
CA LEU A 55 9.50 -22.23 -20.41
C LEU A 55 9.26 -23.74 -20.38
N ASP A 56 9.88 -24.44 -19.42
CA ASP A 56 9.79 -25.88 -19.26
C ASP A 56 8.35 -26.39 -19.04
N ASP A 57 7.46 -25.54 -18.54
CA ASP A 57 6.04 -25.82 -18.36
C ASP A 57 5.18 -25.53 -19.63
N GLY A 58 5.82 -25.18 -20.73
CA GLY A 58 5.19 -24.90 -22.02
C GLY A 58 4.56 -23.49 -22.13
N GLN A 59 4.79 -22.61 -21.16
CA GLN A 59 4.36 -21.22 -21.24
C GLN A 59 5.35 -20.39 -22.05
N ASP A 60 4.83 -19.48 -22.88
CA ASP A 60 5.65 -18.52 -23.60
C ASP A 60 5.82 -17.24 -22.79
N VAL A 61 7.02 -16.67 -22.85
CA VAL A 61 7.36 -15.39 -22.22
C VAL A 61 8.11 -14.51 -23.20
N PHE A 62 7.97 -13.20 -23.08
CA PHE A 62 8.86 -12.26 -23.74
C PHE A 62 10.19 -12.15 -23.00
N VAL A 63 11.20 -11.66 -23.70
CA VAL A 63 12.53 -11.39 -23.15
C VAL A 63 12.82 -9.91 -23.23
N ALA A 64 13.42 -9.38 -22.18
CA ALA A 64 13.90 -8.00 -22.16
C ALA A 64 15.24 -7.92 -21.41
N PHE A 65 16.07 -6.96 -21.78
CA PHE A 65 17.33 -6.70 -21.13
C PHE A 65 17.35 -5.28 -20.55
N THR A 66 17.96 -5.15 -19.40
CA THR A 66 18.09 -3.86 -18.71
C THR A 66 19.22 -3.00 -19.27
N THR A 67 20.29 -3.64 -19.75
CA THR A 67 21.49 -2.99 -20.29
C THR A 67 22.08 -3.77 -21.49
N GLN A 68 22.91 -3.11 -22.30
CA GLN A 68 23.63 -3.75 -23.38
C GLN A 68 24.56 -4.85 -22.86
N ALA A 69 25.20 -4.64 -21.71
CA ALA A 69 26.05 -5.65 -21.09
C ALA A 69 25.30 -6.97 -20.80
N GLN A 70 24.00 -6.93 -20.50
CA GLN A 70 23.17 -8.11 -20.33
C GLN A 70 22.86 -8.79 -21.67
N VAL A 71 22.69 -8.02 -22.75
CA VAL A 71 22.54 -8.59 -24.12
C VAL A 71 23.81 -9.36 -24.52
N ASP A 72 24.97 -8.75 -24.28
CA ASP A 72 26.28 -9.27 -24.70
C ASP A 72 26.68 -10.59 -23.98
N LEU A 73 25.97 -10.97 -22.89
CA LEU A 73 26.16 -12.28 -22.24
C LEU A 73 25.57 -13.45 -23.04
N GLY A 74 24.67 -13.17 -23.96
CA GLY A 74 23.98 -14.19 -24.75
C GLY A 74 24.55 -14.35 -26.16
N GLN A 75 23.72 -14.95 -27.00
CA GLN A 75 24.02 -15.06 -28.43
C GLN A 75 23.75 -13.72 -29.14
N ASP A 76 24.54 -13.44 -30.17
CA ASP A 76 24.33 -12.26 -31.01
C ASP A 76 22.89 -12.24 -31.58
N THR A 77 22.17 -11.18 -31.33
CA THR A 77 20.77 -11.03 -31.72
C THR A 77 20.47 -9.58 -32.03
N GLU A 78 19.64 -9.35 -33.04
CA GLU A 78 19.14 -8.02 -33.31
C GLU A 78 18.22 -7.56 -32.18
N THR A 79 18.33 -6.30 -31.78
CA THR A 79 17.58 -5.73 -30.66
C THR A 79 16.97 -4.38 -31.02
N LEU A 80 15.88 -4.03 -30.34
CA LEU A 80 15.24 -2.72 -30.38
C LEU A 80 15.13 -2.16 -28.97
N ASN A 81 15.29 -0.85 -28.86
CA ASN A 81 14.96 -0.12 -27.63
C ASN A 81 13.45 0.18 -27.60
N GLN A 82 12.78 -0.23 -26.53
CA GLN A 82 11.36 -0.05 -26.33
C GLN A 82 11.07 0.52 -24.95
N SER A 83 10.12 1.46 -24.83
CA SER A 83 9.80 1.99 -23.50
C SER A 83 9.33 0.89 -22.55
N VAL A 84 9.68 1.00 -21.27
CA VAL A 84 9.26 0.02 -20.27
C VAL A 84 7.74 -0.08 -20.25
N MET A 85 7.03 1.04 -20.36
CA MET A 85 5.56 1.07 -20.40
C MET A 85 5.00 0.28 -21.62
N ASP A 86 5.56 0.48 -22.81
CA ASP A 86 5.10 -0.23 -24.00
C ASP A 86 5.36 -1.73 -23.91
N VAL A 87 6.51 -2.13 -23.32
CA VAL A 87 6.80 -3.55 -23.07
C VAL A 87 5.79 -4.16 -22.11
N LEU A 88 5.45 -3.49 -21.01
CA LEU A 88 4.45 -3.98 -20.08
C LEU A 88 3.06 -4.10 -20.71
N ASN A 89 2.63 -3.10 -21.47
CA ASN A 89 1.35 -3.15 -22.20
C ASN A 89 1.35 -4.26 -23.24
N MET A 90 2.43 -4.41 -24.01
CA MET A 90 2.57 -5.49 -25.00
C MET A 90 2.43 -6.87 -24.37
N VAL A 91 3.10 -7.11 -23.23
CA VAL A 91 2.98 -8.38 -22.50
C VAL A 91 1.57 -8.58 -21.98
N HIS A 92 0.96 -7.53 -21.41
CA HIS A 92 -0.41 -7.57 -20.90
C HIS A 92 -1.42 -7.94 -21.98
N ASP A 93 -1.33 -7.33 -23.17
CA ASP A 93 -2.31 -7.48 -24.25
C ASP A 93 -2.10 -8.75 -25.09
N THR A 94 -0.89 -9.36 -25.05
CA THR A 94 -0.60 -10.54 -25.86
C THR A 94 -1.20 -11.80 -25.24
N GLN A 95 -2.05 -12.50 -25.98
CA GLN A 95 -2.59 -13.81 -25.58
C GLN A 95 -1.51 -14.91 -25.67
N GLY A 96 -1.61 -15.90 -24.79
CA GLY A 96 -0.69 -17.03 -24.76
C GLY A 96 0.70 -16.72 -24.20
N VAL A 97 0.94 -15.52 -23.68
CA VAL A 97 2.18 -15.13 -23.01
C VAL A 97 1.90 -14.97 -21.52
N SER A 98 2.73 -15.54 -20.66
CA SER A 98 2.57 -15.54 -19.20
C SER A 98 3.31 -14.40 -18.48
N GLY A 99 4.25 -13.72 -19.17
CA GLY A 99 5.03 -12.64 -18.57
C GLY A 99 6.23 -12.21 -19.42
N VAL A 100 7.18 -11.53 -18.78
CA VAL A 100 8.46 -11.15 -19.36
C VAL A 100 9.61 -11.59 -18.43
N VAL A 101 10.67 -12.14 -19.01
CA VAL A 101 11.92 -12.44 -18.32
C VAL A 101 12.90 -11.32 -18.58
N LEU A 102 13.35 -10.66 -17.52
CA LEU A 102 14.43 -9.68 -17.58
C LEU A 102 15.77 -10.40 -17.40
N ASN A 103 16.76 -10.06 -18.23
CA ASN A 103 18.14 -10.56 -18.15
C ASN A 103 18.26 -12.09 -18.06
N PRO A 104 17.80 -12.86 -19.05
CA PRO A 104 17.67 -14.33 -18.95
C PRO A 104 18.99 -15.07 -18.74
N TRP A 105 20.15 -14.44 -19.02
CA TRP A 105 21.45 -15.08 -18.96
C TRP A 105 22.14 -14.96 -17.60
N LYS A 106 21.82 -13.91 -16.84
CA LYS A 106 22.38 -13.67 -15.53
C LYS A 106 21.46 -12.78 -14.71
N ASP A 107 21.28 -13.12 -13.43
CA ASP A 107 20.40 -12.38 -12.51
C ASP A 107 18.99 -12.18 -13.11
N SER A 108 18.43 -13.28 -13.64
CA SER A 108 17.17 -13.24 -14.35
C SER A 108 16.01 -12.91 -13.40
N TYR A 109 15.06 -12.10 -13.83
CA TYR A 109 13.85 -11.81 -13.07
C TYR A 109 12.61 -12.07 -13.92
N PHE A 110 11.82 -13.05 -13.50
CA PHE A 110 10.52 -13.30 -14.15
C PHE A 110 9.46 -12.37 -13.58
N LEU A 111 8.88 -11.56 -14.44
CA LEU A 111 7.77 -10.66 -14.13
C LEU A 111 6.49 -11.25 -14.76
N PRO A 112 5.66 -11.98 -13.99
CA PRO A 112 4.44 -12.58 -14.49
C PRO A 112 3.37 -11.53 -14.81
N LYS A 113 2.45 -11.89 -15.69
CA LYS A 113 1.39 -11.00 -16.19
C LYS A 113 0.54 -10.40 -15.08
N VAL A 114 0.24 -11.16 -14.02
CA VAL A 114 -0.50 -10.67 -12.85
C VAL A 114 0.22 -9.52 -12.12
N LEU A 115 1.55 -9.56 -12.03
CA LEU A 115 2.33 -8.46 -11.44
C LEU A 115 2.45 -7.27 -12.40
N ILE A 116 2.45 -7.52 -13.71
CA ILE A 116 2.36 -6.44 -14.73
C ILE A 116 1.04 -5.68 -14.59
N GLU A 117 -0.08 -6.38 -14.42
CA GLU A 117 -1.39 -5.78 -14.15
C GLU A 117 -1.33 -4.87 -12.91
N MET A 118 -0.73 -5.35 -11.81
CA MET A 118 -0.53 -4.52 -10.61
C MET A 118 0.31 -3.26 -10.87
N ILE A 119 1.33 -3.36 -11.74
CA ILE A 119 2.15 -2.19 -12.12
C ILE A 119 1.33 -1.21 -12.96
N LEU A 120 0.54 -1.70 -13.91
CA LEU A 120 -0.26 -0.87 -14.83
C LEU A 120 -1.45 -0.21 -14.12
N ASP A 121 -2.04 -0.85 -13.12
CA ASP A 121 -3.19 -0.35 -12.33
C ASP A 121 -2.90 0.93 -11.51
N ASN A 122 -1.70 1.44 -11.55
CA ASN A 122 -1.28 2.66 -10.84
C ASN A 122 -1.44 2.61 -9.30
N LYS A 123 -1.56 1.42 -8.70
CA LYS A 123 -1.60 1.25 -7.23
C LYS A 123 -0.22 1.45 -6.61
N ASN A 124 -0.15 1.99 -5.40
CA ASN A 124 1.12 2.06 -4.67
C ASN A 124 1.47 0.67 -4.12
N LEU A 125 2.54 0.07 -4.63
CA LEU A 125 2.97 -1.30 -4.30
C LEU A 125 3.72 -1.41 -2.96
N GLU A 126 4.15 -0.28 -2.39
CA GLU A 126 4.88 -0.21 -1.12
C GLU A 126 3.94 0.09 0.06
N SER A 127 2.71 0.54 -0.23
CA SER A 127 1.70 0.75 0.80
C SER A 127 1.18 -0.58 1.32
N GLU A 128 0.94 -0.64 2.62
CA GLU A 128 0.58 -1.87 3.31
C GLU A 128 -0.55 -1.62 4.32
N ILE A 129 -1.44 -2.60 4.45
CA ILE A 129 -2.47 -2.62 5.49
C ILE A 129 -2.23 -3.87 6.35
N LYS A 130 -2.06 -3.70 7.66
CA LYS A 130 -1.92 -4.79 8.64
C LYS A 130 -3.06 -4.76 9.65
N VAL A 131 -3.53 -5.93 10.06
CA VAL A 131 -4.47 -6.07 11.18
C VAL A 131 -3.68 -6.53 12.40
N VAL A 132 -3.79 -5.79 13.48
CA VAL A 132 -3.05 -6.03 14.73
C VAL A 132 -4.03 -6.15 15.88
N LYS A 133 -4.00 -7.25 16.63
CA LYS A 133 -4.72 -7.35 17.89
C LYS A 133 -3.83 -6.81 19.01
N GLY A 134 -4.27 -5.74 19.68
CA GLY A 134 -3.49 -5.14 20.74
C GLY A 134 -3.96 -3.75 21.17
N ASP A 135 -3.13 -3.12 22.01
CA ASP A 135 -3.33 -1.76 22.49
C ASP A 135 -2.61 -0.77 21.56
N ILE A 136 -3.37 0.10 20.91
CA ILE A 136 -2.86 1.09 19.94
C ILE A 136 -1.85 2.06 20.59
N THR A 137 -1.90 2.28 21.90
CA THR A 137 -0.96 3.16 22.61
C THR A 137 0.47 2.60 22.63
N THR A 138 0.64 1.32 22.31
CA THR A 138 1.95 0.66 22.21
C THR A 138 2.56 0.76 20.80
N PHE A 139 1.83 1.28 19.82
CA PHE A 139 2.30 1.38 18.45
C PHE A 139 3.59 2.20 18.37
N ASP A 140 4.55 1.69 17.59
CA ASP A 140 5.85 2.30 17.33
C ASP A 140 5.92 2.70 15.85
N GLY A 141 5.71 3.98 15.60
CA GLY A 141 5.63 4.55 14.25
C GLY A 141 5.44 6.07 14.29
N ASP A 142 4.94 6.65 13.21
CA ASP A 142 4.82 8.12 13.14
C ASP A 142 3.59 8.65 13.85
N CYS A 143 2.45 7.93 13.76
CA CYS A 143 1.16 8.46 14.19
C CYS A 143 0.17 7.38 14.63
N ILE A 144 -0.64 7.69 15.64
CA ILE A 144 -1.86 6.94 15.94
C ILE A 144 -3.09 7.82 15.74
N VAL A 145 -4.22 7.19 15.40
CA VAL A 145 -5.52 7.85 15.31
C VAL A 145 -6.30 7.62 16.60
N ASN A 146 -6.82 8.71 17.14
CA ASN A 146 -7.73 8.70 18.28
C ASN A 146 -9.19 8.82 17.80
N ALA A 147 -10.03 7.87 18.19
CA ALA A 147 -11.48 7.97 18.05
C ALA A 147 -12.03 8.84 19.21
N ALA A 148 -11.97 10.14 18.99
CA ALA A 148 -12.32 11.17 19.97
C ALA A 148 -13.82 11.51 19.96
N ASN A 149 -14.25 12.29 20.94
CA ASN A 149 -15.51 13.02 20.92
C ASN A 149 -15.30 14.46 20.39
N GLU A 150 -16.40 15.16 20.11
CA GLU A 150 -16.36 16.52 19.52
C GLU A 150 -15.62 17.56 20.37
N SER A 151 -15.56 17.38 21.69
CA SER A 151 -14.82 18.30 22.56
C SER A 151 -13.31 18.16 22.46
N LEU A 152 -12.79 16.98 22.08
CA LEU A 152 -11.39 16.56 22.13
C LEU A 152 -10.77 16.60 23.55
N LEU A 153 -11.57 16.65 24.60
CA LEU A 153 -11.10 16.81 25.97
C LEU A 153 -10.95 15.50 26.74
N GLY A 154 -10.79 14.41 25.99
CA GLY A 154 -10.70 13.08 26.55
C GLY A 154 -12.08 12.45 26.80
N GLY A 155 -12.09 11.16 27.11
CA GLY A 155 -13.30 10.37 27.34
C GLY A 155 -12.98 8.97 27.81
N GLY A 156 -13.84 8.00 27.44
CA GLY A 156 -13.68 6.59 27.70
C GLY A 156 -13.01 5.83 26.56
N GLY A 157 -12.87 4.53 26.72
CA GLY A 157 -12.34 3.63 25.67
C GLY A 157 -10.94 4.01 25.21
N VAL A 158 -10.72 3.97 23.87
CA VAL A 158 -9.43 4.27 23.24
C VAL A 158 -9.00 5.72 23.48
N ASP A 159 -9.94 6.67 23.47
CA ASP A 159 -9.67 8.10 23.75
C ASP A 159 -9.05 8.28 25.13
N GLY A 160 -9.67 7.71 26.17
CA GLY A 160 -9.11 7.74 27.53
C GLY A 160 -7.78 7.02 27.67
N ALA A 161 -7.57 5.90 26.94
CA ALA A 161 -6.30 5.19 26.96
C ALA A 161 -5.19 6.03 26.34
N ILE A 162 -5.43 6.67 25.20
CA ILE A 162 -4.47 7.55 24.52
C ILE A 162 -4.14 8.76 25.40
N HIS A 163 -5.13 9.44 25.99
CA HIS A 163 -4.90 10.59 26.88
C HIS A 163 -4.06 10.20 28.11
N ARG A 164 -4.31 9.03 28.71
CA ARG A 164 -3.50 8.54 29.85
C ARG A 164 -2.07 8.24 29.45
N ALA A 165 -1.88 7.58 28.31
CA ALA A 165 -0.55 7.19 27.82
C ALA A 165 0.28 8.38 27.33
N ALA A 166 -0.36 9.38 26.72
CA ALA A 166 0.29 10.60 26.23
C ALA A 166 0.63 11.61 27.33
N GLY A 167 0.04 11.46 28.52
CA GLY A 167 0.22 12.41 29.63
C GLY A 167 -0.60 13.69 29.49
N PRO A 168 -0.50 14.59 30.47
CA PRO A 168 -1.39 15.76 30.61
C PRO A 168 -1.22 16.80 29.49
N MET A 169 -0.06 16.86 28.85
CA MET A 169 0.22 17.84 27.82
C MET A 169 -0.63 17.65 26.56
N LEU A 170 -1.06 16.41 26.27
CA LEU A 170 -1.98 16.15 25.16
C LEU A 170 -3.31 16.90 25.35
N LEU A 171 -3.86 16.85 26.57
CA LEU A 171 -5.10 17.57 26.88
C LEU A 171 -4.95 19.08 26.71
N GLU A 172 -3.81 19.65 27.15
CA GLU A 172 -3.57 21.09 26.99
C GLU A 172 -3.50 21.51 25.52
N GLU A 173 -2.87 20.70 24.65
CA GLU A 173 -2.88 20.98 23.22
C GLU A 173 -4.27 20.80 22.59
N CYS A 174 -5.02 19.75 22.99
CA CYS A 174 -6.39 19.52 22.52
C CYS A 174 -7.34 20.70 22.85
N LYS A 175 -7.20 21.34 24.01
CA LYS A 175 -7.98 22.55 24.36
C LYS A 175 -7.80 23.67 23.34
N LEU A 176 -6.59 23.83 22.81
CA LEU A 176 -6.29 24.87 21.79
C LEU A 176 -6.94 24.58 20.44
N LEU A 177 -7.30 23.33 20.17
CA LEU A 177 -7.95 22.94 18.91
C LEU A 177 -9.43 23.36 18.85
N ASN A 178 -10.06 23.74 19.98
CA ASN A 178 -11.45 24.16 20.08
C ASN A 178 -12.45 23.14 19.48
N GLY A 179 -12.28 21.85 19.84
CA GLY A 179 -13.14 20.77 19.39
C GLY A 179 -12.88 20.33 17.93
N CYS A 180 -13.68 19.36 17.48
CA CYS A 180 -13.63 18.80 16.12
C CYS A 180 -15.02 18.28 15.75
N HIS A 181 -15.53 18.61 14.57
CA HIS A 181 -16.84 18.12 14.12
C HIS A 181 -16.77 16.67 13.67
N THR A 182 -17.87 15.94 13.78
CA THR A 182 -18.03 14.58 13.28
C THR A 182 -17.57 14.48 11.81
N GLY A 183 -16.79 13.46 11.46
CA GLY A 183 -16.16 13.26 10.14
C GLY A 183 -14.86 14.02 9.92
N GLN A 184 -14.52 15.01 10.73
CA GLN A 184 -13.29 15.78 10.61
C GLN A 184 -12.13 15.17 11.41
N ALA A 185 -10.91 15.64 11.12
CA ALA A 185 -9.69 15.24 11.82
C ALA A 185 -8.82 16.46 12.17
N LYS A 186 -8.18 16.41 13.34
CA LYS A 186 -7.19 17.38 13.82
C LYS A 186 -5.97 16.66 14.35
N ILE A 187 -4.81 17.31 14.39
CA ILE A 187 -3.55 16.68 14.77
C ILE A 187 -2.92 17.40 15.97
N THR A 188 -2.29 16.63 16.84
CA THR A 188 -1.45 17.06 17.96
C THR A 188 -0.13 16.30 17.96
N LYS A 189 0.78 16.67 18.85
CA LYS A 189 1.94 15.88 19.21
C LYS A 189 1.55 14.64 20.01
N GLY A 190 2.43 13.61 20.00
CA GLY A 190 2.23 12.36 20.72
C GLY A 190 2.65 12.40 22.19
N TYR A 191 3.48 13.39 22.60
CA TYR A 191 4.03 13.58 23.96
C TYR A 191 4.72 12.34 24.50
N ASP A 192 4.17 11.69 25.56
CA ASP A 192 4.77 10.52 26.20
C ASP A 192 4.53 9.21 25.44
N LEU A 193 3.76 9.24 24.36
CA LEU A 193 3.60 8.11 23.43
C LEU A 193 4.89 7.90 22.61
N LYS A 194 5.06 6.71 22.05
CA LYS A 194 6.18 6.40 21.16
C LYS A 194 6.08 7.08 19.79
N VAL A 195 4.88 7.56 19.42
CA VAL A 195 4.60 8.20 18.14
C VAL A 195 4.82 9.71 18.19
N LYS A 196 5.16 10.31 17.05
CA LYS A 196 5.31 11.79 16.98
C LYS A 196 3.99 12.52 17.07
N TYR A 197 2.92 11.94 16.53
CA TYR A 197 1.64 12.61 16.34
C TYR A 197 0.46 11.75 16.78
N VAL A 198 -0.61 12.43 17.21
CA VAL A 198 -1.94 11.86 17.37
C VAL A 198 -2.90 12.61 16.45
N ILE A 199 -3.60 11.90 15.58
CA ILE A 199 -4.70 12.45 14.79
C ILE A 199 -6.00 12.12 15.52
N HIS A 200 -6.73 13.15 15.91
CA HIS A 200 -8.02 13.04 16.57
C HIS A 200 -9.12 13.17 15.53
N THR A 201 -9.94 12.14 15.35
CA THR A 201 -11.11 12.17 14.49
C THR A 201 -12.35 11.79 15.28
N VAL A 202 -13.50 12.36 14.89
CA VAL A 202 -14.75 12.15 15.59
C VAL A 202 -15.69 11.34 14.70
N GLY A 203 -15.88 10.08 15.07
CA GLY A 203 -16.81 9.22 14.34
C GLY A 203 -18.28 9.50 14.69
N PRO A 204 -19.23 9.08 13.84
CA PRO A 204 -20.66 9.22 14.12
C PRO A 204 -21.12 8.30 15.24
N MET A 205 -22.10 8.76 16.04
CA MET A 205 -22.97 7.86 16.81
C MET A 205 -23.90 7.14 15.84
N TYR A 206 -23.90 5.81 15.86
CA TYR A 206 -24.68 5.03 14.91
C TYR A 206 -26.19 5.26 15.08
N SER A 207 -26.82 5.70 14.01
CA SER A 207 -28.28 5.95 13.95
C SER A 207 -28.96 5.17 12.83
N ALA A 208 -28.23 4.33 12.11
CA ALA A 208 -28.66 3.57 10.94
C ALA A 208 -29.09 4.45 9.75
N LYS A 209 -28.66 5.70 9.71
CA LYS A 209 -28.87 6.60 8.58
C LYS A 209 -27.69 6.56 7.61
N HIS A 210 -27.94 6.96 6.37
CA HIS A 210 -26.91 6.98 5.34
C HIS A 210 -25.79 8.00 5.64
N GLU A 211 -26.12 9.08 6.34
CA GLU A 211 -25.15 10.07 6.80
C GLU A 211 -24.06 9.49 7.70
N ASP A 212 -24.38 8.44 8.49
CA ASP A 212 -23.40 7.78 9.36
C ASP A 212 -22.27 7.14 8.54
N GLU A 213 -22.59 6.57 7.37
CA GLU A 213 -21.60 5.96 6.47
C GLU A 213 -20.66 7.05 5.89
N HIS A 214 -21.21 8.17 5.45
CA HIS A 214 -20.40 9.28 4.95
C HIS A 214 -19.47 9.84 6.03
N MET A 215 -19.99 10.06 7.23
CA MET A 215 -19.21 10.59 8.35
C MET A 215 -18.09 9.62 8.77
N LEU A 216 -18.36 8.31 8.83
CA LEU A 216 -17.36 7.31 9.16
C LEU A 216 -16.28 7.21 8.06
N ARG A 217 -16.68 7.22 6.80
CA ARG A 217 -15.77 7.31 5.66
C ARG A 217 -14.87 8.54 5.78
N ASP A 218 -15.44 9.70 6.05
CA ASP A 218 -14.70 10.96 6.16
C ASP A 218 -13.69 10.94 7.31
N CYS A 219 -13.93 10.21 8.41
CA CYS A 219 -12.94 10.01 9.47
C CYS A 219 -11.65 9.37 8.96
N TYR A 220 -11.77 8.28 8.21
CA TYR A 220 -10.58 7.60 7.65
C TYR A 220 -9.91 8.45 6.57
N TRP A 221 -10.69 8.99 5.63
CA TRP A 221 -10.19 9.80 4.53
C TRP A 221 -9.45 11.06 5.01
N ASN A 222 -10.06 11.81 5.91
CA ASN A 222 -9.48 13.04 6.44
C ASN A 222 -8.26 12.77 7.32
N SER A 223 -8.26 11.67 8.09
CA SER A 223 -7.11 11.27 8.89
C SER A 223 -5.91 10.93 8.00
N LEU A 224 -6.09 10.15 6.93
CA LEU A 224 -5.03 9.81 5.98
C LEU A 224 -4.55 11.05 5.21
N SER A 225 -5.47 11.93 4.79
CA SER A 225 -5.13 13.16 4.09
C SER A 225 -4.33 14.12 4.99
N LEU A 226 -4.69 14.18 6.27
CA LEU A 226 -3.95 14.95 7.26
C LEU A 226 -2.58 14.33 7.54
N ALA A 227 -2.48 13.01 7.62
CA ALA A 227 -1.22 12.29 7.75
C ALA A 227 -0.28 12.60 6.59
N ARG A 228 -0.75 12.54 5.33
CA ARG A 228 0.04 12.91 4.15
C ARG A 228 0.55 14.36 4.23
N LYS A 229 -0.28 15.30 4.69
CA LYS A 229 0.11 16.72 4.85
C LYS A 229 1.26 16.92 5.84
N TYR A 230 1.40 16.01 6.82
CA TYR A 230 2.46 16.04 7.84
C TYR A 230 3.60 15.06 7.55
N ASP A 231 3.68 14.53 6.33
CA ASP A 231 4.71 13.58 5.90
C ASP A 231 4.81 12.32 6.79
N ILE A 232 3.64 11.77 7.15
CA ILE A 232 3.47 10.58 7.99
C ILE A 232 3.33 9.36 7.09
N HIS A 233 4.22 8.40 7.22
CA HIS A 233 4.27 7.19 6.42
C HIS A 233 3.83 5.92 7.17
N THR A 234 3.76 5.99 8.50
CA THR A 234 3.29 4.88 9.35
C THR A 234 2.20 5.36 10.29
N ILE A 235 1.00 4.75 10.20
CA ILE A 235 -0.18 5.18 10.95
C ILE A 235 -0.96 3.98 11.50
N ALA A 236 -1.46 4.10 12.74
CA ALA A 236 -2.36 3.10 13.30
C ALA A 236 -3.76 3.67 13.56
N PHE A 237 -4.79 2.89 13.20
CA PHE A 237 -6.19 3.21 13.39
C PHE A 237 -6.84 2.26 14.40
N PRO A 238 -7.68 2.76 15.31
CA PRO A 238 -8.65 1.92 16.03
C PRO A 238 -9.87 1.65 15.14
N CYS A 239 -10.77 0.76 15.57
CA CYS A 239 -12.09 0.63 14.94
C CYS A 239 -12.97 1.83 15.35
N ILE A 240 -13.03 2.85 14.49
CA ILE A 240 -13.72 4.12 14.76
C ILE A 240 -15.22 3.87 14.91
N SER A 241 -15.85 4.49 15.92
CA SER A 241 -17.27 4.38 16.27
C SER A 241 -17.76 3.02 16.77
N CYS A 242 -16.94 1.96 16.76
CA CYS A 242 -17.36 0.60 17.11
C CYS A 242 -17.49 0.34 18.62
N GLY A 243 -17.10 1.29 19.46
CA GLY A 243 -17.26 1.22 20.91
C GLY A 243 -18.57 1.84 21.37
N VAL A 244 -18.50 2.85 22.26
CA VAL A 244 -19.66 3.53 22.87
C VAL A 244 -20.61 4.16 21.84
N TYR A 245 -20.11 4.51 20.64
CA TYR A 245 -20.94 5.06 19.55
C TYR A 245 -21.75 4.01 18.79
N GLY A 246 -21.58 2.72 19.10
CA GLY A 246 -22.45 1.63 18.72
C GLY A 246 -22.51 1.32 17.22
N TYR A 247 -21.53 1.74 16.42
CA TYR A 247 -21.50 1.39 14.99
C TYR A 247 -21.24 -0.14 14.88
N PRO A 248 -22.09 -0.89 14.16
CA PRO A 248 -21.91 -2.33 14.02
C PRO A 248 -20.58 -2.65 13.31
N VAL A 249 -19.77 -3.53 13.90
CA VAL A 249 -18.43 -3.87 13.41
C VAL A 249 -18.49 -4.45 12.00
N GLU A 250 -19.48 -5.29 11.71
CA GLU A 250 -19.72 -5.90 10.40
C GLU A 250 -20.05 -4.89 9.28
N LYS A 251 -20.41 -3.65 9.64
CA LYS A 251 -20.65 -2.55 8.70
C LYS A 251 -19.46 -1.58 8.66
N ALA A 252 -18.86 -1.32 9.82
CA ALA A 252 -17.74 -0.38 9.93
C ALA A 252 -16.46 -0.91 9.24
N VAL A 253 -16.16 -2.19 9.40
CA VAL A 253 -14.92 -2.80 8.87
C VAL A 253 -14.84 -2.75 7.35
N PRO A 254 -15.84 -3.24 6.56
CA PRO A 254 -15.76 -3.14 5.10
C PRO A 254 -15.73 -1.70 4.60
N LEU A 255 -16.43 -0.77 5.27
CA LEU A 255 -16.40 0.66 4.93
C LEU A 255 -15.02 1.27 5.19
N ALA A 256 -14.38 0.96 6.32
CA ALA A 256 -13.04 1.39 6.65
C ALA A 256 -12.02 0.91 5.63
N LEU A 257 -12.02 -0.40 5.32
CA LEU A 257 -11.12 -1.02 4.37
C LEU A 257 -11.30 -0.44 2.97
N LYS A 258 -12.55 -0.31 2.51
CA LYS A 258 -12.83 0.32 1.21
C LYS A 258 -12.33 1.77 1.17
N THR A 259 -12.57 2.56 2.20
CA THR A 259 -12.15 3.96 2.25
C THR A 259 -10.63 4.09 2.22
N ILE A 260 -9.93 3.24 2.98
CA ILE A 260 -8.46 3.20 3.00
C ILE A 260 -7.92 2.82 1.62
N ALA A 261 -8.49 1.79 0.96
CA ALA A 261 -8.11 1.39 -0.38
C ALA A 261 -8.33 2.50 -1.40
N ASP A 262 -9.51 3.11 -1.41
CA ASP A 262 -9.87 4.25 -2.30
C ASP A 262 -8.89 5.42 -2.10
N TRP A 263 -8.49 5.69 -0.84
CA TRP A 263 -7.51 6.75 -0.54
C TRP A 263 -6.11 6.41 -1.05
N LEU A 264 -5.64 5.17 -0.85
CA LEU A 264 -4.35 4.70 -1.34
C LEU A 264 -4.28 4.75 -2.87
N ASP A 265 -5.35 4.38 -3.56
CA ASP A 265 -5.45 4.45 -5.02
C ASP A 265 -5.41 5.92 -5.51
N ALA A 266 -6.12 6.82 -4.83
CA ALA A 266 -6.09 8.26 -5.13
C ALA A 266 -4.74 8.93 -4.82
N ASN A 267 -3.92 8.32 -3.96
CA ASN A 267 -2.61 8.83 -3.51
C ASN A 267 -1.49 7.83 -3.82
N SER A 268 -1.51 7.22 -4.98
CA SER A 268 -0.56 6.15 -5.38
C SER A 268 0.92 6.61 -5.43
N ASP A 269 1.17 7.92 -5.42
CA ASP A 269 2.50 8.53 -5.33
C ASP A 269 3.03 8.64 -3.89
N TYR A 270 2.22 8.26 -2.89
CA TYR A 270 2.55 8.38 -1.47
C TYR A 270 2.48 7.02 -0.77
N THR A 271 3.59 6.57 -0.22
CA THR A 271 3.66 5.30 0.52
C THR A 271 3.13 5.46 1.93
N MET A 272 2.17 4.60 2.32
CA MET A 272 1.57 4.58 3.65
C MET A 272 1.48 3.15 4.19
N LYS A 273 2.08 2.90 5.35
CA LYS A 273 1.92 1.64 6.10
C LYS A 273 0.87 1.84 7.19
N ILE A 274 -0.25 1.14 7.05
CA ILE A 274 -1.44 1.31 7.89
C ILE A 274 -1.62 0.08 8.76
N SER A 275 -1.72 0.29 10.08
CA SER A 275 -2.01 -0.75 11.05
C SER A 275 -3.41 -0.56 11.63
N LEU A 276 -4.29 -1.56 11.48
CA LEU A 276 -5.64 -1.57 12.01
C LEU A 276 -5.65 -2.29 13.35
N TYR A 277 -5.67 -1.53 14.44
CA TYR A 277 -5.61 -2.05 15.79
C TYR A 277 -6.98 -2.46 16.30
N CYS A 278 -7.12 -3.74 16.62
CA CYS A 278 -8.32 -4.35 17.18
C CYS A 278 -8.09 -4.64 18.67
N PHE A 279 -8.93 -4.08 19.54
CA PHE A 279 -8.83 -4.32 20.97
C PHE A 279 -9.38 -5.72 21.36
N ASP A 280 -10.41 -6.18 20.66
CA ASP A 280 -11.11 -7.42 20.94
C ASP A 280 -11.02 -8.43 19.79
N GLU A 281 -11.44 -9.66 20.09
CA GLU A 281 -11.41 -10.79 19.14
C GLU A 281 -12.47 -10.67 18.04
N GLU A 282 -13.60 -10.08 18.35
CA GLU A 282 -14.72 -9.93 17.41
C GLU A 282 -14.32 -9.02 16.25
N THR A 283 -13.79 -7.84 16.58
CA THR A 283 -13.27 -6.87 15.60
C THR A 283 -12.11 -7.47 14.78
N THR A 284 -11.21 -8.23 15.43
CA THR A 284 -10.10 -8.90 14.74
C THR A 284 -10.61 -9.88 13.70
N LYS A 285 -11.56 -10.75 14.08
CA LYS A 285 -12.15 -11.72 13.16
C LYS A 285 -12.91 -11.07 12.01
N GLU A 286 -13.57 -9.93 12.27
CA GLU A 286 -14.27 -9.22 11.22
C GLU A 286 -13.30 -8.69 10.15
N TYR A 287 -12.20 -8.07 10.55
CA TYR A 287 -11.15 -7.66 9.59
C TYR A 287 -10.57 -8.85 8.82
N GLN A 288 -10.35 -10.00 9.48
CA GLN A 288 -9.81 -11.21 8.85
C GLN A 288 -10.69 -11.81 7.76
N LYS A 289 -12.00 -11.53 7.73
CA LYS A 289 -12.89 -11.97 6.64
C LYS A 289 -12.58 -11.32 5.29
N TYR A 290 -12.04 -10.10 5.30
CA TYR A 290 -11.78 -9.29 4.11
C TYR A 290 -10.30 -9.26 3.73
N THR A 291 -9.48 -9.91 4.52
CA THR A 291 -8.04 -9.92 4.34
C THR A 291 -7.58 -11.35 4.13
N THR A 292 -7.06 -11.67 2.94
CA THR A 292 -6.44 -12.97 2.70
C THR A 292 -5.13 -13.05 3.47
N TYR A 293 -5.11 -13.92 4.47
CA TYR A 293 -3.94 -14.14 5.32
C TYR A 293 -2.88 -14.92 4.55
N GLN A 294 -1.77 -14.29 4.22
CA GLN A 294 -0.52 -14.96 3.85
C GLN A 294 0.58 -14.48 4.81
N GLY A 295 0.78 -15.22 5.92
CA GLY A 295 1.76 -14.86 6.94
C GLY A 295 1.34 -13.66 7.79
N GLU A 296 2.29 -12.89 8.31
CA GLU A 296 2.04 -11.73 9.17
C GLU A 296 1.57 -10.46 8.44
N SER A 297 1.47 -10.50 7.11
CA SER A 297 1.02 -9.38 6.28
C SER A 297 -0.23 -9.71 5.49
N VAL A 298 -1.12 -8.74 5.37
CA VAL A 298 -2.40 -8.84 4.69
C VAL A 298 -2.28 -8.20 3.31
N SER A 299 -2.58 -8.95 2.24
CA SER A 299 -2.77 -8.36 0.92
C SER A 299 -4.26 -8.14 0.68
N TYR A 300 -4.60 -6.98 0.15
CA TYR A 300 -5.93 -6.62 -0.30
C TYR A 300 -6.18 -7.22 -1.69
N THR A 301 -7.24 -7.98 -1.85
CA THR A 301 -7.77 -8.40 -3.16
C THR A 301 -8.95 -7.53 -3.56
#